data_4ab1338ee217663a123480d98b378c63
#
_entry.id   4ab1338ee217663a123480d98b378c63
#
_cell.length_a   1.000
_cell.length_b   1.000
_cell.length_c   1.000
_cell.angle_alpha   90.00
_cell.angle_beta   90.00
_cell.angle_gamma   90.00
#
_symmetry.space_group_name_H-M   'P 1'
#
loop_
_entity.id
_entity.type
_entity.pdbx_description
1 polymer ?
#
loop_
_entity_poly.entity_id
_entity_poly.type
_entity_poly.pdbx_seq_one_letter_code
_entity_poly.pdbx_strand_id
1 'polypeptide(L)'
;MEKFKTLFFVKSSLISLYLALTIPIPFISIDKLKIISMIVFVIGLYLIINITSDYVETCNNKISYKNSFICKTLGRKNLEISWKDIKLIKSLPTSQDSKVYYFITNKGENFLIPQRIENFEKFLSIVSKNTGIDINDTTYISPIWTYQLLTFISLLMIIGELIAFLN
;
A
#
# COMPACT_ATOMS: atom_id res chain seq x y z
N MET A 1 18.75 11.33 3.00
CA MET A 1 17.28 11.27 2.97
C MET A 1 16.88 10.26 1.91
N GLU A 2 16.18 9.19 2.30
CA GLU A 2 15.74 8.15 1.38
C GLU A 2 14.21 8.04 1.40
N LYS A 3 13.61 7.71 0.23
CA LYS A 3 12.16 7.55 0.07
C LYS A 3 11.83 6.10 -0.25
N PHE A 4 10.87 5.55 0.47
CA PHE A 4 10.33 4.20 0.30
C PHE A 4 8.86 4.30 -0.10
N LYS A 5 8.58 4.02 -1.37
CA LYS A 5 7.21 4.05 -1.92
C LYS A 5 6.50 2.73 -1.67
N THR A 6 5.19 2.74 -1.82
CA THR A 6 4.41 1.50 -1.84
C THR A 6 4.92 0.57 -2.94
N LEU A 7 5.04 -0.72 -2.63
CA LEU A 7 5.53 -1.76 -3.53
C LEU A 7 4.78 -1.74 -4.87
N PHE A 8 5.51 -1.78 -5.99
CA PHE A 8 4.94 -1.72 -7.34
C PHE A 8 3.85 -2.78 -7.53
N PHE A 9 4.10 -4.03 -7.13
CA PHE A 9 3.12 -5.12 -7.29
C PHE A 9 1.86 -4.94 -6.45
N VAL A 10 1.91 -4.26 -5.32
CA VAL A 10 0.71 -3.90 -4.55
C VAL A 10 -0.14 -2.89 -5.31
N LYS A 11 0.49 -1.88 -5.92
CA LYS A 11 -0.22 -0.90 -6.76
C LYS A 11 -0.82 -1.55 -8.00
N SER A 12 -0.03 -2.32 -8.73
CA SER A 12 -0.47 -2.96 -9.97
C SER A 12 -1.61 -3.94 -9.73
N SER A 13 -1.55 -4.75 -8.66
CA SER A 13 -2.63 -5.69 -8.31
C SER A 13 -3.95 -4.98 -7.99
N LEU A 14 -3.90 -3.88 -7.24
CA LEU A 14 -5.11 -3.12 -6.90
C LEU A 14 -5.69 -2.41 -8.13
N ILE A 15 -4.85 -1.82 -8.97
CA ILE A 15 -5.30 -1.14 -10.19
C ILE A 15 -5.85 -2.15 -11.19
N SER A 16 -5.15 -3.26 -11.46
CA SER A 16 -5.61 -4.27 -12.41
C SER A 16 -6.90 -4.96 -11.96
N LEU A 17 -7.02 -5.26 -10.65
CA LEU A 17 -8.23 -5.83 -10.09
C LEU A 17 -9.41 -4.85 -10.21
N TYR A 18 -9.18 -3.56 -9.90
CA TYR A 18 -10.21 -2.54 -10.07
C TYR A 18 -10.66 -2.45 -11.52
N LEU A 19 -9.73 -2.41 -12.47
CA LEU A 19 -10.04 -2.36 -13.90
C LEU A 19 -10.83 -3.61 -14.34
N ALA A 20 -10.38 -4.80 -13.94
CA ALA A 20 -11.06 -6.06 -14.26
C ALA A 20 -12.51 -6.12 -13.76
N LEU A 21 -12.79 -5.52 -12.61
CA LEU A 21 -14.14 -5.54 -12.03
C LEU A 21 -15.05 -4.41 -12.56
N THR A 22 -14.46 -3.32 -13.03
CA THR A 22 -15.25 -2.10 -13.32
C THR A 22 -15.31 -1.71 -14.80
N ILE A 23 -14.39 -2.20 -15.64
CA ILE A 23 -14.45 -1.94 -17.10
C ILE A 23 -15.81 -2.33 -17.72
N PRO A 24 -16.40 -3.50 -17.42
CA PRO A 24 -17.68 -3.89 -18.02
C PRO A 24 -18.84 -2.95 -17.68
N ILE A 25 -18.81 -2.30 -16.51
CA ILE A 25 -19.96 -1.55 -15.97
C ILE A 25 -20.44 -0.45 -16.91
N PRO A 26 -19.59 0.47 -17.44
CA PRO A 26 -20.02 1.49 -18.37
C PRO A 26 -20.57 0.94 -19.69
N PHE A 27 -20.09 -0.24 -20.12
CA PHE A 27 -20.53 -0.83 -21.41
C PHE A 27 -21.88 -1.52 -21.30
N ILE A 28 -22.19 -2.14 -20.15
CA ILE A 28 -23.45 -2.84 -19.90
C ILE A 28 -24.54 -1.88 -19.40
N SER A 29 -24.16 -0.68 -18.93
CA SER A 29 -25.10 0.31 -18.39
C SER A 29 -26.07 0.82 -19.44
N ILE A 30 -27.34 1.03 -19.04
CA ILE A 30 -28.38 1.70 -19.82
C ILE A 30 -27.92 3.14 -20.14
N ASP A 31 -28.29 3.67 -21.31
CA ASP A 31 -27.80 4.97 -21.83
C ASP A 31 -27.83 6.11 -20.81
N LYS A 32 -28.92 6.22 -20.04
CA LYS A 32 -29.04 7.25 -18.99
C LYS A 32 -28.03 7.11 -17.85
N LEU A 33 -27.57 5.88 -17.54
CA LEU A 33 -26.62 5.59 -16.45
C LEU A 33 -25.19 5.50 -16.94
N LYS A 34 -24.97 5.43 -18.26
CA LYS A 34 -23.65 5.24 -18.86
C LYS A 34 -22.67 6.37 -18.48
N ILE A 35 -23.13 7.62 -18.55
CA ILE A 35 -22.30 8.77 -18.20
C ILE A 35 -21.96 8.74 -16.68
N ILE A 36 -22.95 8.42 -15.85
CA ILE A 36 -22.76 8.35 -14.39
C ILE A 36 -21.76 7.24 -14.06
N SER A 37 -21.91 6.05 -14.66
CA SER A 37 -21.00 4.92 -14.42
C SER A 37 -19.57 5.23 -14.88
N MET A 38 -19.40 5.96 -16.00
CA MET A 38 -18.10 6.41 -16.47
C MET A 38 -17.43 7.41 -15.49
N ILE A 39 -18.19 8.34 -14.96
CA ILE A 39 -17.70 9.29 -13.93
C ILE A 39 -17.26 8.54 -12.67
N VAL A 40 -18.11 7.61 -12.18
CA VAL A 40 -17.79 6.81 -10.98
C VAL A 40 -16.55 5.94 -11.22
N PHE A 41 -16.41 5.36 -12.41
CA PHE A 41 -15.22 4.61 -12.82
C PHE A 41 -13.94 5.47 -12.74
N VAL A 42 -13.94 6.66 -13.31
CA VAL A 42 -12.77 7.56 -13.28
C VAL A 42 -12.45 8.02 -11.85
N ILE A 43 -13.47 8.37 -11.06
CA ILE A 43 -13.28 8.75 -9.66
C ILE A 43 -12.69 7.60 -8.86
N GLY A 44 -13.21 6.39 -9.01
CA GLY A 44 -12.70 5.21 -8.30
C GLY A 44 -11.24 4.90 -8.64
N LEU A 45 -10.87 4.99 -9.92
CA LEU A 45 -9.49 4.80 -10.36
C LEU A 45 -8.57 5.87 -9.74
N TYR A 46 -8.99 7.12 -9.75
CA TYR A 46 -8.25 8.21 -9.11
C TYR A 46 -8.06 7.98 -7.60
N LEU A 47 -9.10 7.50 -6.90
CA LEU A 47 -9.02 7.17 -5.47
C LEU A 47 -7.99 6.07 -5.20
N ILE A 48 -7.99 4.98 -5.98
CA ILE A 48 -7.04 3.87 -5.80
C ILE A 48 -5.60 4.33 -6.03
N ILE A 49 -5.34 5.07 -7.10
CA ILE A 49 -4.02 5.61 -7.41
C ILE A 49 -3.54 6.52 -6.26
N ASN A 50 -4.43 7.35 -5.72
CA ASN A 50 -4.08 8.26 -4.63
C ASN A 50 -3.78 7.52 -3.32
N ILE A 51 -4.65 6.60 -2.88
CA ILE A 51 -4.49 5.85 -1.63
C ILE A 51 -3.20 5.02 -1.65
N THR A 52 -2.81 4.49 -2.82
CA THR A 52 -1.56 3.73 -2.98
C THR A 52 -0.31 4.60 -3.15
N SER A 53 -0.43 5.92 -3.09
CA SER A 53 0.68 6.87 -3.27
C SER A 53 1.33 7.31 -1.95
N ASP A 54 0.96 6.70 -0.84
CA ASP A 54 1.63 6.90 0.45
C ASP A 54 3.10 6.43 0.36
N TYR A 55 3.97 7.10 1.10
CA TYR A 55 5.39 6.75 1.15
C TYR A 55 6.00 7.09 2.51
N VAL A 56 7.15 6.49 2.78
CA VAL A 56 7.95 6.74 3.98
C VAL A 56 9.25 7.40 3.60
N GLU A 57 9.64 8.41 4.35
CA GLU A 57 10.95 9.07 4.22
C GLU A 57 11.77 8.81 5.47
N THR A 58 13.03 8.46 5.27
CA THR A 58 14.01 8.34 6.35
C THR A 58 15.03 9.48 6.25
N CYS A 59 15.21 10.19 7.35
CA CYS A 59 16.22 11.23 7.53
C CYS A 59 17.19 10.80 8.62
N ASN A 60 18.29 11.54 8.79
CA ASN A 60 19.30 11.22 9.81
C ASN A 60 18.74 11.14 11.24
N ASN A 61 17.71 11.96 11.56
CA ASN A 61 17.19 12.08 12.92
C ASN A 61 15.78 11.50 13.11
N LYS A 62 15.04 11.23 12.02
CA LYS A 62 13.64 10.83 12.09
C LYS A 62 13.18 9.99 10.89
N ILE A 63 12.10 9.27 11.10
CA ILE A 63 11.26 8.65 10.08
C ILE A 63 9.97 9.46 9.92
N SER A 64 9.54 9.69 8.68
CA SER A 64 8.35 10.46 8.36
C SER A 64 7.42 9.64 7.47
N TYR A 65 6.18 9.45 7.89
CA TYR A 65 5.11 8.86 7.10
C TYR A 65 4.37 9.97 6.37
N LYS A 66 4.41 9.93 5.05
CA LYS A 66 3.76 10.92 4.18
C LYS A 66 2.54 10.30 3.53
N ASN A 67 1.39 10.73 3.98
CA ASN A 67 0.10 10.29 3.45
C ASN A 67 -0.23 11.04 2.16
N SER A 68 -0.92 10.38 1.25
CA SER A 68 -1.49 10.95 0.03
C SER A 68 -2.51 12.05 0.35
N PHE A 69 -2.87 12.82 -0.67
CA PHE A 69 -3.83 13.94 -0.52
C PHE A 69 -5.17 13.45 0.05
N ILE A 70 -5.71 12.36 -0.50
CA ILE A 70 -7.00 11.78 -0.04
C ILE A 70 -6.90 11.27 1.39
N CYS A 71 -5.82 10.57 1.75
CA CYS A 71 -5.62 10.10 3.13
C CYS A 71 -5.58 11.26 4.13
N LYS A 72 -5.01 12.41 3.73
CA LYS A 72 -5.01 13.64 4.57
C LYS A 72 -6.41 14.23 4.71
N THR A 73 -7.18 14.31 3.64
CA THR A 73 -8.57 14.82 3.70
C THR A 73 -9.49 13.91 4.53
N LEU A 74 -9.20 12.60 4.57
CA LEU A 74 -9.86 11.63 5.44
C LEU A 74 -9.36 11.66 6.90
N GLY A 75 -8.56 12.67 7.27
CA GLY A 75 -8.10 12.89 8.65
C GLY A 75 -6.81 12.17 9.04
N ARG A 76 -6.15 11.44 8.12
CA ARG A 76 -4.82 10.87 8.41
C ARG A 76 -3.77 11.96 8.41
N LYS A 77 -3.17 12.21 9.55
CA LYS A 77 -2.04 13.16 9.67
C LYS A 77 -0.73 12.51 9.22
N ASN A 78 0.16 13.31 8.64
CA ASN A 78 1.54 12.88 8.48
C ASN A 78 2.12 12.63 9.87
N LEU A 79 2.90 11.58 9.96
CA LEU A 79 3.47 11.15 11.22
C LEU A 79 4.98 11.25 11.15
N GLU A 80 5.60 11.74 12.21
CA GLU A 80 7.04 11.84 12.34
C GLU A 80 7.47 11.24 13.66
N ILE A 81 8.48 10.35 13.61
CA ILE A 81 9.03 9.67 14.77
C ILE A 81 10.53 9.89 14.79
N SER A 82 11.06 10.40 15.89
CA SER A 82 12.52 10.49 16.08
C SER A 82 13.09 9.09 16.33
N TRP A 83 14.26 8.79 15.75
CA TRP A 83 14.95 7.51 16.01
C TRP A 83 15.20 7.26 17.50
N LYS A 84 15.48 8.32 18.27
CA LYS A 84 15.73 8.26 19.71
C LYS A 84 14.49 7.89 20.53
N ASP A 85 13.30 8.13 19.97
CA ASP A 85 12.04 7.84 20.66
C ASP A 85 11.62 6.38 20.47
N ILE A 86 12.20 5.64 19.52
CA ILE A 86 11.88 4.24 19.27
C ILE A 86 12.58 3.36 20.31
N LYS A 87 11.79 2.67 21.14
CA LYS A 87 12.27 1.80 22.21
C LYS A 87 12.50 0.37 21.74
N LEU A 88 11.54 -0.19 21.01
CA LEU A 88 11.57 -1.57 20.51
C LEU A 88 10.61 -1.77 19.34
N ILE A 89 10.79 -2.89 18.61
CA ILE A 89 9.86 -3.39 17.62
C ILE A 89 9.05 -4.53 18.25
N LYS A 90 7.72 -4.43 18.21
CA LYS A 90 6.82 -5.48 18.69
C LYS A 90 6.10 -6.13 17.50
N SER A 91 6.13 -7.45 17.43
CA SER A 91 5.34 -8.22 16.48
C SER A 91 4.00 -8.64 17.07
N LEU A 92 2.95 -8.61 16.27
CA LEU A 92 1.64 -9.15 16.61
C LEU A 92 1.20 -10.11 15.49
N PRO A 93 0.70 -11.31 15.84
CA PRO A 93 0.16 -12.24 14.86
C PRO A 93 -1.12 -11.69 14.24
N THR A 94 -1.35 -12.00 12.97
CA THR A 94 -2.62 -11.76 12.30
C THR A 94 -3.42 -13.05 12.22
N SER A 95 -4.71 -12.96 11.88
CA SER A 95 -5.58 -14.13 11.66
C SER A 95 -5.17 -15.01 10.47
N GLN A 96 -4.19 -14.59 9.67
CA GLN A 96 -3.70 -15.29 8.47
C GLN A 96 -2.25 -15.80 8.64
N ASP A 97 -1.83 -16.13 9.86
CA ASP A 97 -0.47 -16.58 10.22
C ASP A 97 0.65 -15.61 9.78
N SER A 98 0.31 -14.39 9.42
CA SER A 98 1.26 -13.31 9.14
C SER A 98 1.57 -12.54 10.42
N LYS A 99 2.65 -11.75 10.40
CA LYS A 99 3.00 -10.86 11.51
C LYS A 99 2.94 -9.41 11.05
N VAL A 100 2.36 -8.55 11.87
CA VAL A 100 2.48 -7.10 11.73
C VAL A 100 3.41 -6.57 12.82
N TYR A 101 4.18 -5.56 12.48
CA TYR A 101 5.20 -5.01 13.36
C TYR A 101 4.91 -3.55 13.69
N TYR A 102 5.21 -3.19 14.92
CA TYR A 102 4.99 -1.84 15.44
C TYR A 102 6.26 -1.30 16.06
N PHE A 103 6.58 -0.06 15.77
CA PHE A 103 7.50 0.72 16.60
C PHE A 103 6.79 1.09 17.89
N ILE A 104 7.39 0.75 19.02
CA ILE A 104 6.94 1.20 20.35
C ILE A 104 7.86 2.33 20.76
N THR A 105 7.28 3.50 21.06
CA THR A 105 8.06 4.65 21.53
C THR A 105 8.24 4.65 23.03
N ASN A 106 9.18 5.48 23.52
CA ASN A 106 9.39 5.71 24.93
C ASN A 106 8.15 6.28 25.66
N LYS A 107 7.23 6.91 24.89
CA LYS A 107 5.95 7.43 25.39
C LYS A 107 4.84 6.38 25.42
N GLY A 108 5.11 5.15 24.97
CA GLY A 108 4.12 4.08 24.87
C GLY A 108 3.23 4.15 23.63
N GLU A 109 3.52 5.05 22.69
CA GLU A 109 2.79 5.13 21.41
C GLU A 109 3.22 3.99 20.48
N ASN A 110 2.27 3.47 19.68
CA ASN A 110 2.48 2.36 18.77
C ASN A 110 2.31 2.85 17.33
N PHE A 111 3.32 2.65 16.49
CA PHE A 111 3.29 3.04 15.08
C PHE A 111 3.53 1.84 14.19
N LEU A 112 2.58 1.57 13.30
CA LEU A 112 2.67 0.45 12.37
C LEU A 112 3.87 0.60 11.43
N ILE A 113 4.70 -0.43 11.32
CA ILE A 113 5.80 -0.49 10.35
C ILE A 113 5.22 -0.76 8.97
N PRO A 114 5.57 0.02 7.94
CA PRO A 114 5.02 -0.13 6.59
C PRO A 114 5.68 -1.32 5.86
N GLN A 115 5.09 -2.50 5.98
CA GLN A 115 5.63 -3.74 5.40
C GLN A 115 5.38 -3.91 3.88
N ARG A 116 4.67 -2.97 3.24
CA ARG A 116 4.33 -3.02 1.80
C ARG A 116 5.05 -1.95 0.99
N ILE A 117 6.29 -1.67 1.35
CA ILE A 117 7.14 -0.69 0.66
C ILE A 117 8.24 -1.36 -0.14
N GLU A 118 8.72 -0.67 -1.18
CA GLU A 118 9.87 -1.10 -1.96
C GLU A 118 11.14 -1.09 -1.10
N ASN A 119 12.05 -2.02 -1.37
CA ASN A 119 13.32 -2.14 -0.65
C ASN A 119 13.16 -2.21 0.89
N PHE A 120 12.18 -2.98 1.36
CA PHE A 120 11.87 -3.09 2.79
C PHE A 120 13.08 -3.51 3.64
N GLU A 121 13.93 -4.42 3.15
CA GLU A 121 15.16 -4.82 3.82
C GLU A 121 16.14 -3.64 4.02
N LYS A 122 16.26 -2.79 3.00
CA LYS A 122 17.07 -1.57 3.10
C LYS A 122 16.47 -0.60 4.12
N PHE A 123 15.14 -0.46 4.12
CA PHE A 123 14.44 0.33 5.14
C PHE A 123 14.75 -0.19 6.55
N LEU A 124 14.65 -1.50 6.78
CA LEU A 124 14.96 -2.12 8.06
C LEU A 124 16.43 -1.94 8.46
N SER A 125 17.37 -2.05 7.51
CA SER A 125 18.79 -1.81 7.80
C SER A 125 19.05 -0.38 8.30
N ILE A 126 18.34 0.62 7.75
CA ILE A 126 18.39 2.01 8.22
C ILE A 126 17.80 2.13 9.63
N VAL A 127 16.67 1.45 9.90
CA VAL A 127 16.07 1.40 11.23
C VAL A 127 17.06 0.84 12.24
N SER A 128 17.62 -0.34 11.98
CA SER A 128 18.59 -1.00 12.86
C SER A 128 19.83 -0.12 13.11
N LYS A 129 20.39 0.48 12.04
CA LYS A 129 21.54 1.36 12.13
C LYS A 129 21.30 2.58 13.03
N ASN A 130 20.09 3.16 12.99
CA ASN A 130 19.79 4.39 13.74
C ASN A 130 19.24 4.14 15.16
N THR A 131 18.69 2.95 15.41
CA THR A 131 18.06 2.62 16.71
C THR A 131 18.83 1.57 17.50
N GLY A 132 19.71 0.77 16.84
CA GLY A 132 20.39 -0.37 17.45
C GLY A 132 19.48 -1.58 17.71
N ILE A 133 18.22 -1.55 17.23
CA ILE A 133 17.25 -2.62 17.48
C ILE A 133 17.48 -3.76 16.48
N ASP A 134 17.37 -5.00 16.97
CA ASP A 134 17.41 -6.20 16.13
C ASP A 134 16.15 -6.28 15.26
N ILE A 135 16.36 -6.56 13.97
CA ILE A 135 15.34 -6.61 12.94
C ILE A 135 15.23 -7.99 12.26
N ASN A 136 16.02 -8.98 12.68
CA ASN A 136 16.17 -10.27 11.99
C ASN A 136 14.84 -11.02 11.76
N ASP A 137 13.88 -10.84 12.67
CA ASP A 137 12.57 -11.48 12.59
C ASP A 137 11.53 -10.67 11.80
N THR A 138 11.92 -9.50 11.26
CA THR A 138 10.97 -8.59 10.60
C THR A 138 10.91 -8.88 9.10
N THR A 139 9.75 -9.32 8.61
CA THR A 139 9.54 -9.72 7.21
C THR A 139 8.39 -8.95 6.54
N TYR A 140 8.22 -9.12 5.22
CA TYR A 140 7.02 -8.66 4.52
C TYR A 140 5.75 -9.32 5.10
N ILE A 141 4.65 -8.58 5.10
CA ILE A 141 3.34 -9.09 5.59
C ILE A 141 2.79 -10.22 4.70
N SER A 142 3.09 -10.16 3.41
CA SER A 142 2.68 -11.18 2.44
C SER A 142 3.78 -11.37 1.41
N PRO A 143 4.00 -12.60 0.91
CA PRO A 143 4.96 -12.86 -0.15
C PRO A 143 4.63 -12.03 -1.40
N ILE A 144 5.63 -11.53 -2.09
CA ILE A 144 5.47 -10.67 -3.28
C ILE A 144 4.72 -11.42 -4.40
N TRP A 145 4.94 -12.73 -4.54
CA TRP A 145 4.30 -13.54 -5.57
C TRP A 145 2.76 -13.53 -5.50
N THR A 146 2.16 -13.32 -4.32
CA THR A 146 0.70 -13.22 -4.18
C THR A 146 0.13 -12.02 -4.93
N TYR A 147 0.81 -10.89 -4.88
CA TYR A 147 0.42 -9.70 -5.65
C TYR A 147 0.66 -9.88 -7.15
N GLN A 148 1.74 -10.58 -7.54
CA GLN A 148 2.03 -10.92 -8.93
C GLN A 148 0.95 -11.82 -9.50
N LEU A 149 0.55 -12.87 -8.76
CA LEU A 149 -0.51 -13.79 -9.15
C LEU A 149 -1.85 -13.05 -9.30
N LEU A 150 -2.21 -12.20 -8.36
CA LEU A 150 -3.43 -11.39 -8.42
C LEU A 150 -3.43 -10.46 -9.63
N THR A 151 -2.30 -9.81 -9.91
CA THR A 151 -2.13 -8.97 -11.10
C THR A 151 -2.33 -9.79 -12.38
N PHE A 152 -1.72 -10.98 -12.47
CA PHE A 152 -1.82 -11.86 -13.63
C PHE A 152 -3.26 -12.31 -13.87
N ILE A 153 -3.97 -12.78 -12.83
CA ILE A 153 -5.38 -13.18 -12.94
C ILE A 153 -6.25 -12.00 -13.40
N SER A 154 -6.03 -10.82 -12.80
CA SER A 154 -6.80 -9.62 -13.20
C SER A 154 -6.57 -9.23 -14.64
N LEU A 155 -5.33 -9.35 -15.15
CA LEU A 155 -5.03 -9.10 -16.57
C LEU A 155 -5.70 -10.12 -17.51
N LEU A 156 -5.75 -11.40 -17.13
CA LEU A 156 -6.49 -12.41 -17.89
C LEU A 156 -7.99 -12.10 -17.95
N MET A 157 -8.58 -11.61 -16.84
CA MET A 157 -9.98 -11.18 -16.84
C MET A 157 -10.20 -10.02 -17.81
N ILE A 158 -9.35 -8.98 -17.78
CA ILE A 158 -9.44 -7.84 -18.72
C ILE A 158 -9.34 -8.29 -20.18
N ILE A 159 -8.42 -9.21 -20.49
CA ILE A 159 -8.29 -9.76 -21.84
C ILE A 159 -9.56 -10.51 -22.26
N GLY A 160 -10.11 -11.34 -21.37
CA GLY A 160 -11.37 -12.05 -21.62
C GLY A 160 -12.54 -11.10 -21.89
N GLU A 161 -12.67 -10.03 -21.12
CA GLU A 161 -13.67 -8.97 -21.32
C GLU A 161 -13.50 -8.28 -22.67
N LEU A 162 -12.27 -7.91 -23.04
CA LEU A 162 -11.98 -7.29 -24.34
C LEU A 162 -12.38 -8.21 -25.49
N ILE A 163 -12.09 -9.50 -25.40
CA ILE A 163 -12.50 -10.48 -26.43
C ILE A 163 -14.02 -10.56 -26.49
N ALA A 164 -14.71 -10.58 -25.35
CA ALA A 164 -16.16 -10.64 -25.30
C ALA A 164 -16.86 -9.40 -25.87
N PHE A 165 -16.22 -8.21 -25.78
CA PHE A 165 -16.75 -6.97 -26.39
C PHE A 165 -16.43 -6.83 -27.87
N LEU A 166 -15.45 -7.57 -28.39
CA LEU A 166 -15.07 -7.53 -29.80
C LEU A 166 -15.85 -8.55 -30.67
N ASN A 167 -16.49 -9.54 -30.05
CA ASN A 167 -17.34 -10.54 -30.69
C ASN A 167 -18.82 -10.18 -30.55
#